data_cdb5be39f8f937a51d892c40da0007fe
#
_entry.id   cdb5be39f8f937a51d892c40da0007fe
#
_cell.length_a   1.000
_cell.length_b   1.000
_cell.length_c   1.000
_cell.angle_alpha   90.00
_cell.angle_beta   90.00
_cell.angle_gamma   90.00
#
_symmetry.space_group_name_H-M   'P 1'
#
loop_
_entity.id
_entity.type
_entity.pdbx_description
1 polymer ?
#
loop_
_entity_poly.entity_id
_entity_poly.type
_entity_poly.pdbx_seq_one_letter_code
_entity_poly.pdbx_strand_id
1 'polypeptide(L)'
;MKQLIVKKKIWFNSLCIILLAFISMNLQSQDSKEDEAAALAKQSANPIANLISVPIQANLNFGYGDYNRSGVVLNIQPAIPFRLSDKVNVINRIILPVIYQPDNTESGGTFGLGNINYSMFFTPSSAGKFTWGVGPAFNIPTL
;
A
#
# COMPACT_ATOMS: atom_id res chain seq x y z
N MET A 1 53.11 31.73 17.20
CA MET A 1 52.64 30.78 16.16
C MET A 1 52.04 29.47 16.72
N LYS A 2 52.60 28.81 17.71
CA LYS A 2 52.06 27.56 18.31
C LYS A 2 50.66 27.69 18.94
N GLN A 3 50.35 28.80 19.58
CA GLN A 3 49.05 29.03 20.27
C GLN A 3 47.85 29.10 19.31
N LEU A 4 48.03 29.59 18.10
CA LEU A 4 46.96 29.72 17.09
C LEU A 4 46.59 28.37 16.47
N ILE A 5 47.55 27.45 16.36
CA ILE A 5 47.34 26.11 15.79
C ILE A 5 46.51 25.21 16.76
N VAL A 6 46.81 25.34 18.07
CA VAL A 6 46.09 24.59 19.09
C VAL A 6 44.60 25.01 19.18
N LYS A 7 44.33 26.34 19.14
CA LYS A 7 42.96 26.86 19.15
C LYS A 7 42.15 26.43 17.91
N LYS A 8 42.75 26.41 16.70
CA LYS A 8 42.09 25.93 15.48
C LYS A 8 41.76 24.42 15.54
N LYS A 9 42.66 23.62 16.15
CA LYS A 9 42.44 22.16 16.26
C LYS A 9 41.30 21.81 17.24
N ILE A 10 41.19 22.57 18.33
CA ILE A 10 40.11 22.41 19.32
C ILE A 10 38.75 22.79 18.70
N TRP A 11 38.72 23.89 17.94
CA TRP A 11 37.49 24.36 17.27
C TRP A 11 37.01 23.36 16.19
N PHE A 12 37.92 22.78 15.42
CA PHE A 12 37.63 21.79 14.39
C PHE A 12 37.10 20.47 15.00
N ASN A 13 37.69 19.99 16.09
CA ASN A 13 37.20 18.79 16.80
C ASN A 13 35.81 19.03 17.43
N SER A 14 35.57 20.22 17.98
CA SER A 14 34.27 20.56 18.57
C SER A 14 33.18 20.63 17.51
N LEU A 15 33.49 21.15 16.33
CA LEU A 15 32.55 21.22 15.21
C LEU A 15 32.21 19.81 14.66
N CYS A 16 33.19 18.90 14.58
CA CYS A 16 32.97 17.49 14.17
C CYS A 16 32.09 16.73 15.16
N ILE A 17 32.25 16.94 16.45
CA ILE A 17 31.44 16.30 17.49
C ILE A 17 29.98 16.75 17.42
N ILE A 18 29.74 18.04 17.18
CA ILE A 18 28.39 18.60 17.02
C ILE A 18 27.74 18.04 15.74
N LEU A 19 28.49 17.94 14.64
CA LEU A 19 27.98 17.37 13.39
C LEU A 19 27.61 15.90 13.52
N LEU A 20 28.43 15.10 14.22
CA LEU A 20 28.15 13.70 14.52
C LEU A 20 26.93 13.51 15.43
N ALA A 21 26.73 14.40 16.40
CA ALA A 21 25.54 14.39 17.27
C ALA A 21 24.25 14.71 16.50
N PHE A 22 24.30 15.61 15.51
CA PHE A 22 23.16 15.91 14.64
C PHE A 22 22.81 14.76 13.70
N ILE A 23 23.76 13.98 13.22
CA ILE A 23 23.54 12.79 12.39
C ILE A 23 22.88 11.68 13.20
N SER A 24 23.29 11.49 14.46
CA SER A 24 22.73 10.44 15.36
C SER A 24 21.26 10.70 15.71
N MET A 25 20.81 11.95 15.82
CA MET A 25 19.41 12.29 16.14
C MET A 25 18.45 12.00 14.96
N ASN A 26 18.94 11.98 13.72
CA ASN A 26 18.11 11.68 12.56
C ASN A 26 17.92 10.17 12.30
N LEU A 27 18.85 9.32 12.76
CA LEU A 27 18.73 7.86 12.60
C LEU A 27 17.62 7.26 13.49
N GLN A 28 17.42 7.79 14.68
CA GLN A 28 16.44 7.26 15.63
C GLN A 28 14.97 7.55 15.23
N SER A 29 14.74 8.53 14.35
CA SER A 29 13.41 8.90 13.87
C SER A 29 12.94 8.06 12.68
N GLN A 30 13.85 7.32 12.03
CA GLN A 30 13.51 6.44 10.90
C GLN A 30 13.04 5.06 11.34
N ASP A 31 13.69 4.46 12.34
CA ASP A 31 13.33 3.12 12.84
C ASP A 31 11.88 3.06 13.33
N SER A 32 11.39 4.07 14.05
CA SER A 32 10.02 4.09 14.57
C SER A 32 8.96 4.21 13.46
N LYS A 33 9.25 4.88 12.35
CA LYS A 33 8.32 5.02 11.21
C LYS A 33 8.30 3.77 10.33
N GLU A 34 9.42 3.09 10.19
CA GLU A 34 9.49 1.82 9.46
C GLU A 34 8.78 0.70 10.22
N ASP A 35 8.93 0.63 11.54
CA ASP A 35 8.21 -0.32 12.38
C ASP A 35 6.69 -0.09 12.36
N GLU A 36 6.25 1.17 12.41
CA GLU A 36 4.84 1.52 12.34
C GLU A 36 4.25 1.23 10.95
N ALA A 37 4.97 1.53 9.88
CA ALA A 37 4.57 1.21 8.52
C ALA A 37 4.52 -0.32 8.29
N ALA A 38 5.47 -1.07 8.82
CA ALA A 38 5.49 -2.53 8.76
C ALA A 38 4.34 -3.15 9.57
N ALA A 39 4.01 -2.59 10.74
CA ALA A 39 2.88 -3.02 11.54
C ALA A 39 1.55 -2.75 10.86
N LEU A 40 1.39 -1.58 10.24
CA LEU A 40 0.20 -1.22 9.45
C LEU A 40 0.06 -2.10 8.19
N ALA A 41 1.16 -2.37 7.49
CA ALA A 41 1.16 -3.28 6.35
C ALA A 41 0.77 -4.70 6.75
N LYS A 42 1.25 -5.19 7.89
CA LYS A 42 0.88 -6.49 8.44
C LYS A 42 -0.58 -6.55 8.89
N GLN A 43 -1.10 -5.47 9.46
CA GLN A 43 -2.51 -5.36 9.83
C GLN A 43 -3.41 -5.32 8.59
N SER A 44 -3.03 -4.55 7.55
CA SER A 44 -3.82 -4.47 6.30
C SER A 44 -3.78 -5.76 5.49
N ALA A 45 -2.73 -6.56 5.62
CA ALA A 45 -2.65 -7.90 5.04
C ALA A 45 -3.48 -8.95 5.80
N ASN A 46 -3.87 -8.66 7.04
CA ASN A 46 -4.69 -9.56 7.84
C ASN A 46 -6.19 -9.34 7.54
N PRO A 47 -6.89 -10.28 6.89
CA PRO A 47 -8.31 -10.12 6.55
C PRO A 47 -9.25 -10.03 7.76
N ILE A 48 -8.77 -10.32 8.97
CA ILE A 48 -9.54 -10.23 10.22
C ILE A 48 -9.29 -8.91 10.96
N ALA A 49 -8.31 -8.11 10.52
CA ALA A 49 -8.03 -6.83 11.15
C ALA A 49 -9.24 -5.88 10.98
N ASN A 50 -9.65 -5.24 12.07
CA ASN A 50 -10.70 -4.21 12.05
C ASN A 50 -10.18 -2.88 11.45
N LEU A 51 -9.37 -2.95 10.42
CA LEU A 51 -8.76 -1.82 9.75
C LEU A 51 -9.45 -1.57 8.41
N ILE A 52 -10.00 -0.39 8.22
CA ILE A 52 -10.45 0.06 6.90
C ILE A 52 -9.20 0.28 6.05
N SER A 53 -9.13 -0.38 4.92
CA SER A 53 -8.03 -0.24 3.98
C SER A 53 -8.55 0.06 2.57
N VAL A 54 -7.78 0.84 1.80
CA VAL A 54 -8.08 1.14 0.40
C VAL A 54 -6.84 0.85 -0.45
N PRO A 55 -6.52 -0.42 -0.69
CA PRO A 55 -5.43 -0.78 -1.58
C PRO A 55 -5.67 -0.27 -3.00
N ILE A 56 -4.62 0.27 -3.60
CA ILE A 56 -4.59 0.66 -5.00
C ILE A 56 -3.56 -0.21 -5.71
N GLN A 57 -3.99 -0.96 -6.71
CA GLN A 57 -3.14 -1.89 -7.45
C GLN A 57 -3.13 -1.52 -8.93
N ALA A 58 -1.96 -1.23 -9.48
CA ALA A 58 -1.75 -1.00 -10.89
C ALA A 58 -1.21 -2.28 -11.56
N ASN A 59 -1.88 -2.74 -12.61
CA ASN A 59 -1.45 -3.84 -13.46
C ASN A 59 -1.12 -3.28 -14.84
N LEU A 60 0.13 -3.43 -15.24
CA LEU A 60 0.63 -3.07 -16.57
C LEU A 60 0.63 -4.33 -17.43
N ASN A 61 -0.11 -4.31 -18.53
CA ASN A 61 -0.21 -5.41 -19.47
C ASN A 61 0.47 -4.99 -20.76
N PHE A 62 1.42 -5.78 -21.22
CA PHE A 62 2.20 -5.52 -22.43
C PHE A 62 1.82 -6.50 -23.53
N GLY A 63 2.12 -6.18 -24.77
CA GLY A 63 1.95 -7.10 -25.90
C GLY A 63 0.53 -7.16 -26.46
N TYR A 64 -0.24 -6.08 -26.39
CA TYR A 64 -1.54 -6.03 -27.03
C TYR A 64 -1.41 -5.86 -28.56
N GLY A 65 -1.98 -6.83 -29.29
CA GLY A 65 -2.10 -6.82 -30.73
C GLY A 65 -0.76 -6.82 -31.49
N ASP A 66 -0.83 -6.61 -32.78
CA ASP A 66 0.33 -6.66 -33.69
C ASP A 66 1.35 -5.55 -33.46
N TYR A 67 0.91 -4.45 -32.82
CA TYR A 67 1.76 -3.28 -32.50
C TYR A 67 2.38 -3.35 -31.10
N ASN A 68 2.25 -4.46 -30.40
CA ASN A 68 2.88 -4.70 -29.09
C ASN A 68 2.62 -3.59 -28.06
N ARG A 69 1.39 -3.09 -28.00
CA ARG A 69 0.99 -1.95 -27.19
C ARG A 69 0.81 -2.32 -25.72
N SER A 70 0.68 -1.32 -24.86
CA SER A 70 0.53 -1.53 -23.41
C SER A 70 -0.82 -1.02 -22.92
N GLY A 71 -1.48 -1.83 -22.10
CA GLY A 71 -2.69 -1.47 -21.38
C GLY A 71 -2.44 -1.36 -19.89
N VAL A 72 -3.34 -0.66 -19.19
CA VAL A 72 -3.25 -0.44 -17.74
C VAL A 72 -4.60 -0.76 -17.10
N VAL A 73 -4.57 -1.51 -16.00
CA VAL A 73 -5.72 -1.71 -15.13
C VAL A 73 -5.37 -1.23 -13.73
N LEU A 74 -6.02 -0.17 -13.28
CA LEU A 74 -5.90 0.34 -11.92
C LEU A 74 -7.09 -0.14 -11.10
N ASN A 75 -6.85 -1.01 -10.12
CA ASN A 75 -7.89 -1.49 -9.20
C ASN A 75 -7.87 -0.67 -7.91
N ILE A 76 -8.96 -0.01 -7.59
CA ILE A 76 -9.21 0.63 -6.29
C ILE A 76 -10.04 -0.35 -5.48
N GLN A 77 -9.52 -0.79 -4.30
CA GLN A 77 -10.06 -1.95 -3.59
C GLN A 77 -10.39 -1.67 -2.12
N PRO A 78 -11.35 -0.77 -1.80
CA PRO A 78 -11.74 -0.56 -0.41
C PRO A 78 -12.23 -1.86 0.24
N ALA A 79 -11.68 -2.13 1.42
CA ALA A 79 -12.08 -3.22 2.30
C ALA A 79 -12.48 -2.64 3.66
N ILE A 80 -13.73 -2.88 4.04
CA ILE A 80 -14.34 -2.28 5.24
C ILE A 80 -14.84 -3.42 6.13
N PRO A 81 -14.16 -3.71 7.24
CA PRO A 81 -14.61 -4.69 8.22
C PRO A 81 -15.69 -4.09 9.13
N PHE A 82 -16.69 -4.87 9.44
CA PHE A 82 -17.73 -4.58 10.43
C PHE A 82 -17.82 -5.74 11.42
N ARG A 83 -17.93 -5.42 12.69
CA ARG A 83 -18.20 -6.40 13.72
C ARG A 83 -19.71 -6.72 13.74
N LEU A 84 -20.07 -7.92 13.33
CA LEU A 84 -21.45 -8.37 13.33
C LEU A 84 -21.86 -8.93 14.72
N SER A 85 -20.94 -9.65 15.36
CA SER A 85 -21.10 -10.19 16.70
C SER A 85 -19.73 -10.37 17.37
N ASP A 86 -19.72 -10.86 18.61
CA ASP A 86 -18.46 -11.15 19.34
C ASP A 86 -17.65 -12.28 18.67
N LYS A 87 -18.28 -13.09 17.83
CA LYS A 87 -17.66 -14.25 17.18
C LYS A 87 -17.45 -14.09 15.68
N VAL A 88 -18.13 -13.12 15.03
CA VAL A 88 -18.18 -12.99 13.58
C VAL A 88 -17.98 -11.54 13.15
N ASN A 89 -17.07 -11.34 12.24
CA ASN A 89 -16.88 -10.10 11.50
C ASN A 89 -17.40 -10.27 10.07
N VAL A 90 -17.84 -9.17 9.47
CA VAL A 90 -18.18 -9.07 8.04
C VAL A 90 -17.21 -8.13 7.39
N ILE A 91 -16.54 -8.57 6.33
CA ILE A 91 -15.65 -7.75 5.53
C ILE A 91 -16.32 -7.48 4.19
N ASN A 92 -16.64 -6.21 3.94
CA ASN A 92 -17.14 -5.76 2.65
C ASN A 92 -15.97 -5.28 1.80
N ARG A 93 -15.81 -5.86 0.62
CA ARG A 93 -14.76 -5.48 -0.34
C ARG A 93 -15.40 -5.09 -1.66
N ILE A 94 -15.00 -3.94 -2.16
CA ILE A 94 -15.34 -3.47 -3.50
C ILE A 94 -14.06 -3.46 -4.32
N ILE A 95 -14.09 -3.90 -5.56
CA ILE A 95 -13.03 -3.70 -6.52
C ILE A 95 -13.60 -2.85 -7.65
N LEU A 96 -13.04 -1.66 -7.83
CA LEU A 96 -13.36 -0.75 -8.91
C LEU A 96 -12.19 -0.70 -9.89
N PRO A 97 -12.29 -1.35 -11.06
CA PRO A 97 -11.24 -1.30 -12.07
C PRO A 97 -11.40 -0.05 -12.94
N VAL A 98 -10.33 0.71 -13.06
CA VAL A 98 -10.17 1.79 -14.04
C VAL A 98 -9.24 1.27 -15.11
N ILE A 99 -9.69 1.22 -16.36
CA ILE A 99 -9.03 0.47 -17.43
C ILE A 99 -8.67 1.44 -18.55
N TYR A 100 -7.42 1.37 -18.99
CA TYR A 100 -7.01 1.83 -20.31
C TYR A 100 -6.62 0.62 -21.14
N GLN A 101 -7.35 0.39 -22.24
CA GLN A 101 -7.07 -0.68 -23.20
C GLN A 101 -6.71 -0.04 -24.55
N PRO A 102 -5.51 -0.30 -25.06
CA PRO A 102 -5.12 0.18 -26.39
C PRO A 102 -5.94 -0.52 -27.48
N ASP A 103 -6.21 0.20 -28.56
CA ASP A 103 -6.78 -0.38 -29.76
C ASP A 103 -5.76 -1.29 -30.46
N ASN A 104 -6.24 -2.18 -31.31
CA ASN A 104 -5.37 -3.03 -32.14
C ASN A 104 -4.83 -2.31 -33.38
N THR A 105 -4.51 -1.02 -33.25
CA THR A 105 -3.96 -0.12 -34.27
C THR A 105 -2.73 0.60 -33.72
N GLU A 106 -1.97 1.29 -34.57
CA GLU A 106 -0.78 2.04 -34.17
C GLU A 106 -1.04 3.08 -33.06
N SER A 107 -2.24 3.66 -33.05
CA SER A 107 -2.63 4.70 -32.11
C SER A 107 -4.05 4.49 -31.60
N GLY A 108 -4.43 5.21 -30.54
CA GLY A 108 -5.78 5.11 -29.98
C GLY A 108 -5.85 4.15 -28.80
N GLY A 109 -7.01 4.11 -28.19
CA GLY A 109 -7.32 3.26 -27.04
C GLY A 109 -8.55 3.76 -26.30
N THR A 110 -9.17 2.88 -25.54
CA THR A 110 -10.38 3.16 -24.79
C THR A 110 -10.05 3.25 -23.30
N PHE A 111 -10.58 4.28 -22.66
CA PHE A 111 -10.50 4.47 -21.23
C PHE A 111 -11.90 4.33 -20.63
N GLY A 112 -12.03 3.57 -19.55
CA GLY A 112 -13.33 3.39 -18.90
C GLY A 112 -13.25 2.66 -17.58
N LEU A 113 -14.41 2.41 -16.99
CA LEU A 113 -14.55 1.58 -15.80
C LEU A 113 -14.83 0.14 -16.23
N GLY A 114 -14.17 -0.80 -15.57
CA GLY A 114 -14.52 -2.21 -15.68
C GLY A 114 -15.67 -2.57 -14.73
N ASN A 115 -16.14 -3.81 -14.81
CA ASN A 115 -17.19 -4.30 -13.93
C ASN A 115 -16.77 -4.19 -12.46
N ILE A 116 -17.66 -3.66 -11.62
CA ILE A 116 -17.44 -3.57 -10.18
C ILE A 116 -17.62 -4.96 -9.59
N ASN A 117 -16.60 -5.44 -8.85
CA ASN A 117 -16.75 -6.63 -8.04
C ASN A 117 -17.05 -6.23 -6.59
N TYR A 118 -18.19 -6.66 -6.07
CA TYR A 118 -18.55 -6.51 -4.67
C TYR A 118 -18.55 -7.88 -4.00
N SER A 119 -17.85 -8.00 -2.87
CA SER A 119 -17.76 -9.23 -2.09
C SER A 119 -18.02 -8.95 -0.63
N MET A 120 -18.76 -9.85 0.02
CA MET A 120 -19.04 -9.81 1.45
C MET A 120 -18.56 -11.12 2.07
N PHE A 121 -17.61 -11.05 3.01
CA PHE A 121 -17.05 -12.23 3.66
C PHE A 121 -17.39 -12.25 5.15
N PHE A 122 -17.96 -13.34 5.60
CA PHE A 122 -18.13 -13.66 7.02
C PHE A 122 -16.88 -14.38 7.51
N THR A 123 -16.25 -13.85 8.54
CA THR A 123 -15.01 -14.37 9.10
C THR A 123 -15.10 -14.48 10.62
N PRO A 124 -14.36 -15.41 11.28
CA PRO A 124 -14.26 -15.41 12.72
C PRO A 124 -13.67 -14.09 13.24
N SER A 125 -14.15 -13.60 14.38
CA SER A 125 -13.60 -12.37 15.01
C SER A 125 -12.24 -12.58 15.67
N SER A 126 -11.88 -13.82 15.99
CA SER A 126 -10.58 -14.18 16.56
C SER A 126 -9.75 -14.96 15.56
N ALA A 127 -8.47 -14.57 15.43
CA ALA A 127 -7.51 -15.30 14.60
C ALA A 127 -7.22 -16.67 15.22
N GLY A 128 -7.59 -17.74 14.52
CA GLY A 128 -7.18 -19.11 14.85
C GLY A 128 -5.90 -19.49 14.10
N LYS A 129 -5.54 -20.78 14.15
CA LYS A 129 -4.44 -21.34 13.33
C LYS A 129 -4.71 -21.19 11.82
N PHE A 130 -5.98 -21.15 11.42
CA PHE A 130 -6.41 -20.93 10.05
C PHE A 130 -7.31 -19.71 9.98
N THR A 131 -7.03 -18.85 9.02
CA THR A 131 -7.88 -17.73 8.67
C THR A 131 -8.76 -18.14 7.51
N TRP A 132 -10.08 -18.01 7.66
CA TRP A 132 -11.04 -18.33 6.61
C TRP A 132 -12.17 -17.30 6.58
N GLY A 133 -12.79 -17.20 5.42
CA GLY A 133 -13.97 -16.38 5.22
C GLY A 133 -14.83 -16.98 4.13
N VAL A 134 -16.15 -16.90 4.27
CA VAL A 134 -17.11 -17.36 3.30
C VAL A 134 -18.16 -16.28 3.07
N GLY A 135 -18.62 -16.14 1.83
CA GLY A 135 -19.67 -15.20 1.51
C GLY A 135 -19.90 -15.02 0.01
N PRO A 136 -20.93 -14.25 -0.36
CA PRO A 136 -21.26 -14.00 -1.76
C PRO A 136 -20.30 -13.00 -2.39
N ALA A 137 -20.15 -13.12 -3.72
CA ALA A 137 -19.49 -12.15 -4.56
C ALA A 137 -20.37 -11.86 -5.78
N PHE A 138 -20.44 -10.60 -6.16
CA PHE A 138 -21.27 -10.09 -7.26
C PHE A 138 -20.41 -9.30 -8.23
N ASN A 139 -20.62 -9.51 -9.53
CA ASN A 139 -20.11 -8.66 -10.58
C ASN A 139 -21.22 -7.76 -11.09
N ILE A 140 -21.01 -6.46 -11.00
CA ILE A 140 -21.96 -5.44 -11.40
C ILE A 140 -21.40 -4.78 -12.67
N PRO A 141 -22.07 -4.91 -13.81
CA PRO A 141 -21.61 -4.26 -15.03
C PRO A 141 -21.68 -2.75 -14.88
N THR A 142 -20.66 -2.07 -15.38
CA THR A 142 -20.64 -0.62 -15.58
C THR A 142 -20.89 -0.34 -17.05
N LEU A 143 -21.80 0.57 -17.32
CA LEU A 143 -22.14 1.02 -18.69
C LEU A 143 -21.08 1.98 -19.23
#